data_b654c684f77178e9a6f1de2fc8122e62
#
_entry.id   b654c684f77178e9a6f1de2fc8122e62
#
_cell.length_a   1.000
_cell.length_b   1.000
_cell.length_c   1.000
_cell.angle_alpha   90.00
_cell.angle_beta   90.00
_cell.angle_gamma   90.00
#
_symmetry.space_group_name_H-M   'P 1'
#
loop_
_entity.id
_entity.type
_entity.pdbx_description
1 polymer ?
#
loop_
_entity_poly.entity_id
_entity_poly.type
_entity_poly.pdbx_seq_one_letter_code
_entity_poly.pdbx_strand_id
1 'polypeptide(L)'
;EGPFINPAYKGAHEENYIADVDFDFMQRYSDVIRLVTVAPEKSGAMEFIKKLTTQTPIRVSIGHTAATYEQAMEAIENGATQVTHLYNAMTPMHHRKPGVVTAALRSNVYTEMICDTIHVHPAMFQFVMDCKTNDRFVLITDCMRAGGMPQGEYTLGELKVVVDQNSARLTDGTLAGSILSLNRAIANVRANTDKPLWEIVNAATLNPARALGMQDRIGSLRAGCNADFAVFDDRMNTLMTLVDGRIVYRKEENR
;
A
#
# COMPACT_ATOMS: atom_id res chain seq x y z
N GLU A 1 -3.61 8.27 3.63
CA GLU A 1 -2.45 8.61 2.81
C GLU A 1 -2.30 10.12 2.74
N GLY A 2 -1.13 10.68 3.09
CA GLY A 2 -0.95 12.11 3.33
C GLY A 2 -1.60 12.54 4.66
N PRO A 3 -1.85 13.84 4.89
CA PRO A 3 -1.62 14.97 3.97
C PRO A 3 -0.18 15.51 3.93
N PHE A 4 0.74 14.93 4.67
CA PHE A 4 2.11 15.42 4.88
C PHE A 4 3.08 14.96 3.78
N ILE A 5 2.67 15.18 2.52
CA ILE A 5 3.36 14.71 1.32
C ILE A 5 4.02 15.86 0.56
N ASN A 6 4.92 15.52 -0.38
CA ASN A 6 5.59 16.51 -1.23
C ASN A 6 4.69 16.92 -2.41
N PRO A 7 4.40 18.22 -2.63
CA PRO A 7 3.57 18.67 -3.75
C PRO A 7 4.07 18.22 -5.12
N ALA A 8 5.41 18.14 -5.33
CA ALA A 8 5.99 17.69 -6.59
C ALA A 8 5.77 16.17 -6.85
N TYR A 9 5.42 15.41 -5.83
CA TYR A 9 5.16 13.97 -5.89
C TYR A 9 3.72 13.63 -5.46
N LYS A 10 2.82 14.59 -5.57
CA LYS A 10 1.44 14.44 -5.09
C LYS A 10 0.60 13.39 -5.83
N GLY A 11 1.01 12.97 -7.04
CA GLY A 11 0.18 12.07 -7.84
C GLY A 11 -1.21 12.65 -8.09
N ALA A 12 -2.24 11.87 -7.79
CA ALA A 12 -3.65 12.26 -7.91
C ALA A 12 -4.22 12.94 -6.65
N HIS A 13 -3.39 13.43 -5.74
CA HIS A 13 -3.86 14.24 -4.61
C HIS A 13 -4.08 15.69 -5.05
N GLU A 14 -5.10 16.32 -4.46
CA GLU A 14 -5.33 17.74 -4.65
C GLU A 14 -4.35 18.55 -3.80
N GLU A 15 -3.67 19.51 -4.45
CA GLU A 15 -2.62 20.30 -3.84
C GLU A 15 -3.09 21.09 -2.63
N ASN A 16 -4.33 21.57 -2.66
CA ASN A 16 -4.94 22.35 -1.57
C ASN A 16 -5.07 21.58 -0.25
N TYR A 17 -5.01 20.24 -0.27
CA TYR A 17 -5.09 19.40 0.93
C TYR A 17 -3.72 18.93 1.43
N ILE A 18 -2.64 19.31 0.76
CA ILE A 18 -1.28 19.02 1.23
C ILE A 18 -0.95 19.98 2.37
N ALA A 19 -0.59 19.41 3.50
CA ALA A 19 -0.34 20.15 4.73
C ALA A 19 1.10 19.99 5.23
N ASP A 20 1.53 20.88 6.09
CA ASP A 20 2.72 20.69 6.91
C ASP A 20 2.45 19.68 8.02
N VAL A 21 3.52 19.06 8.56
CA VAL A 21 3.40 18.07 9.63
C VAL A 21 2.75 18.66 10.88
N ASP A 22 1.74 17.98 11.41
CA ASP A 22 0.97 18.40 12.59
C ASP A 22 0.83 17.22 13.55
N PHE A 23 1.63 17.25 14.62
CA PHE A 23 1.61 16.19 15.63
C PHE A 23 0.34 16.21 16.45
N ASP A 24 -0.16 17.39 16.81
CA ASP A 24 -1.33 17.52 17.71
C ASP A 24 -2.59 17.04 16.99
N PHE A 25 -2.69 17.29 15.68
CA PHE A 25 -3.72 16.69 14.84
C PHE A 25 -3.66 15.15 14.87
N MET A 26 -2.49 14.58 14.61
CA MET A 26 -2.33 13.11 14.59
C MET A 26 -2.58 12.49 15.96
N GLN A 27 -2.11 13.13 17.03
CA GLN A 27 -2.33 12.65 18.40
C GLN A 27 -3.82 12.61 18.75
N ARG A 28 -4.58 13.62 18.33
CA ARG A 28 -6.03 13.72 18.58
C ARG A 28 -6.80 12.53 18.01
N TYR A 29 -6.34 11.97 16.88
CA TYR A 29 -6.99 10.86 16.20
C TYR A 29 -6.21 9.54 16.29
N SER A 30 -5.30 9.41 17.27
CA SER A 30 -4.43 8.23 17.40
C SER A 30 -5.17 6.95 17.79
N ASP A 31 -6.40 7.06 18.27
CA ASP A 31 -7.29 5.93 18.54
C ASP A 31 -7.86 5.28 17.27
N VAL A 32 -8.00 6.05 16.17
CA VAL A 32 -8.54 5.58 14.89
C VAL A 32 -7.50 5.45 13.79
N ILE A 33 -6.51 6.36 13.73
CA ILE A 33 -5.44 6.31 12.73
C ILE A 33 -4.43 5.22 13.09
N ARG A 34 -4.12 4.33 12.16
CA ARG A 34 -3.13 3.26 12.33
C ARG A 34 -1.85 3.49 11.55
N LEU A 35 -1.97 4.17 10.42
CA LEU A 35 -0.87 4.40 9.48
C LEU A 35 -1.01 5.79 8.88
N VAL A 36 0.12 6.48 8.68
CA VAL A 36 0.19 7.75 7.95
C VAL A 36 1.36 7.73 6.98
N THR A 37 1.12 8.18 5.75
CA THR A 37 2.17 8.39 4.75
C THR A 37 2.75 9.80 4.88
N VAL A 38 4.09 9.89 4.93
CA VAL A 38 4.83 11.12 5.14
C VAL A 38 5.98 11.23 4.15
N ALA A 39 6.20 12.42 3.60
CA ALA A 39 7.41 12.77 2.85
C ALA A 39 8.49 13.26 3.84
N PRO A 40 9.57 12.49 4.08
CA PRO A 40 10.51 12.78 5.16
C PRO A 40 11.37 14.02 4.92
N GLU A 41 11.46 14.48 3.68
CA GLU A 41 12.18 15.72 3.33
C GLU A 41 11.42 17.01 3.66
N LYS A 42 10.13 16.92 4.06
CA LYS A 42 9.38 18.10 4.49
C LYS A 42 9.97 18.68 5.77
N SER A 43 9.84 20.00 5.91
CA SER A 43 10.32 20.71 7.10
C SER A 43 9.69 20.12 8.38
N GLY A 44 10.51 19.79 9.37
CA GLY A 44 10.08 19.20 10.63
C GLY A 44 9.66 17.73 10.58
N ALA A 45 9.69 17.07 9.41
CA ALA A 45 9.17 15.71 9.26
C ALA A 45 9.98 14.70 10.07
N MET A 46 11.29 14.82 10.20
CA MET A 46 12.11 13.88 10.97
C MET A 46 11.75 13.87 12.47
N GLU A 47 11.60 15.06 13.05
CA GLU A 47 11.15 15.20 14.46
C GLU A 47 9.71 14.70 14.62
N PHE A 48 8.84 15.03 13.67
CA PHE A 48 7.46 14.56 13.64
C PHE A 48 7.39 13.02 13.62
N ILE A 49 8.14 12.36 12.71
CA ILE A 49 8.20 10.90 12.62
C ILE A 49 8.62 10.30 13.95
N LYS A 50 9.73 10.78 14.53
CA LYS A 50 10.24 10.32 15.81
C LYS A 50 9.22 10.49 16.93
N LYS A 51 8.59 11.66 17.03
CA LYS A 51 7.60 11.97 18.06
C LYS A 51 6.36 11.09 17.89
N LEU A 52 5.87 10.94 16.67
CA LEU A 52 4.68 10.17 16.36
C LEU A 52 4.87 8.68 16.72
N THR A 53 5.99 8.09 16.33
CA THR A 53 6.27 6.66 16.54
C THR A 53 6.62 6.32 17.99
N THR A 54 7.06 7.30 18.80
CA THR A 54 7.39 7.08 20.20
C THR A 54 6.24 7.38 21.17
N GLN A 55 5.30 8.27 20.78
CA GLN A 55 4.25 8.77 21.68
C GLN A 55 2.84 8.30 21.28
N THR A 56 2.69 7.64 20.13
CA THR A 56 1.40 7.15 19.64
C THR A 56 1.54 5.73 19.07
N PRO A 57 0.45 4.98 18.90
CA PRO A 57 0.47 3.69 18.20
C PRO A 57 0.52 3.81 16.66
N ILE A 58 0.55 5.03 16.11
CA ILE A 58 0.50 5.27 14.67
C ILE A 58 1.81 4.85 14.02
N ARG A 59 1.71 4.07 12.96
CA ARG A 59 2.83 3.69 12.10
C ARG A 59 3.08 4.75 11.05
N VAL A 60 4.33 4.90 10.64
CA VAL A 60 4.72 5.84 9.59
C VAL A 60 5.21 5.08 8.37
N SER A 61 4.65 5.44 7.21
CA SER A 61 5.08 5.00 5.89
C SER A 61 5.71 6.15 5.12
N ILE A 62 6.79 5.88 4.40
CA ILE A 62 7.45 6.86 3.52
C ILE A 62 6.79 6.78 2.15
N GLY A 63 6.30 7.88 1.64
CA GLY A 63 5.68 7.94 0.31
C GLY A 63 5.39 9.36 -0.16
N HIS A 64 5.04 9.51 -1.43
CA HIS A 64 4.80 10.81 -2.08
C HIS A 64 5.94 11.81 -1.80
N THR A 65 7.15 11.44 -2.16
CA THR A 65 8.38 12.04 -1.61
C THR A 65 9.48 12.22 -2.65
N ALA A 66 10.21 13.30 -2.53
CA ALA A 66 11.46 13.58 -3.23
C ALA A 66 12.71 13.17 -2.41
N ALA A 67 12.53 12.44 -1.32
CA ALA A 67 13.62 12.12 -0.39
C ALA A 67 14.81 11.46 -1.10
N THR A 68 16.00 11.81 -0.64
CA THR A 68 17.22 11.09 -0.98
C THR A 68 17.27 9.74 -0.24
N TYR A 69 18.23 8.90 -0.60
CA TYR A 69 18.49 7.66 0.12
C TYR A 69 18.79 7.92 1.61
N GLU A 70 19.61 8.93 1.90
CA GLU A 70 20.02 9.31 3.25
C GLU A 70 18.82 9.79 4.08
N GLN A 71 17.96 10.63 3.52
CA GLN A 71 16.74 11.11 4.19
C GLN A 71 15.75 9.96 4.45
N ALA A 72 15.62 9.03 3.51
CA ALA A 72 14.78 7.86 3.72
C ALA A 72 15.33 6.94 4.83
N MET A 73 16.65 6.73 4.87
CA MET A 73 17.29 5.95 5.94
C MET A 73 17.15 6.64 7.30
N GLU A 74 17.34 7.96 7.37
CA GLU A 74 17.13 8.74 8.60
C GLU A 74 15.69 8.63 9.10
N ALA A 75 14.69 8.67 8.20
CA ALA A 75 13.29 8.48 8.55
C ALA A 75 13.04 7.08 9.13
N ILE A 76 13.67 6.04 8.56
CA ILE A 76 13.60 4.67 9.07
C ILE A 76 14.24 4.57 10.47
N GLU A 77 15.40 5.17 10.68
CA GLU A 77 16.06 5.23 11.99
C GLU A 77 15.23 5.98 13.04
N ASN A 78 14.43 6.97 12.61
CA ASN A 78 13.48 7.69 13.45
C ASN A 78 12.14 6.96 13.63
N GLY A 79 11.98 5.74 13.09
CA GLY A 79 10.85 4.86 13.37
C GLY A 79 9.85 4.68 12.24
N ALA A 80 10.09 5.16 11.03
CA ALA A 80 9.29 4.78 9.87
C ALA A 80 9.43 3.27 9.60
N THR A 81 8.32 2.57 9.44
CA THR A 81 8.27 1.11 9.33
C THR A 81 7.82 0.60 7.99
N GLN A 82 7.38 1.50 7.11
CA GLN A 82 6.80 1.14 5.80
C GLN A 82 7.24 2.08 4.70
N VAL A 83 7.09 1.63 3.45
CA VAL A 83 7.17 2.46 2.24
C VAL A 83 5.91 2.21 1.41
N THR A 84 5.19 3.28 1.13
CA THR A 84 3.91 3.31 0.43
C THR A 84 4.14 3.04 -1.06
N HIS A 85 3.32 2.16 -1.67
CA HIS A 85 3.27 1.83 -3.11
C HIS A 85 4.59 2.03 -3.86
N LEU A 86 5.60 1.23 -3.50
CA LEU A 86 6.98 1.29 -4.02
C LEU A 86 7.01 1.58 -5.53
N TYR A 87 7.91 2.44 -5.96
CA TYR A 87 8.12 3.02 -7.29
C TYR A 87 7.18 4.17 -7.66
N ASN A 88 6.00 4.27 -7.07
CA ASN A 88 5.02 5.29 -7.42
C ASN A 88 5.19 6.53 -6.56
N ALA A 89 5.10 7.71 -7.18
CA ALA A 89 5.22 9.01 -6.51
C ALA A 89 6.43 9.13 -5.56
N MET A 90 7.60 8.65 -5.99
CA MET A 90 8.86 8.74 -5.23
C MET A 90 10.08 8.83 -6.16
N THR A 91 11.23 9.17 -5.58
CA THR A 91 12.51 9.21 -6.32
C THR A 91 12.87 7.83 -6.86
N PRO A 92 13.17 7.69 -8.16
CA PRO A 92 13.50 6.41 -8.77
C PRO A 92 14.86 5.89 -8.30
N MET A 93 15.07 4.58 -8.42
CA MET A 93 16.36 3.96 -8.18
C MET A 93 17.36 4.36 -9.28
N HIS A 94 18.46 4.99 -8.90
CA HIS A 94 19.54 5.35 -9.81
C HIS A 94 20.89 5.10 -9.15
N HIS A 95 21.87 4.58 -9.89
CA HIS A 95 23.16 4.12 -9.36
C HIS A 95 24.00 5.20 -8.64
N ARG A 96 23.79 6.48 -8.91
CA ARG A 96 24.43 7.63 -8.23
C ARG A 96 23.49 8.39 -7.30
N LYS A 97 22.19 8.18 -7.39
CA LYS A 97 21.15 8.79 -6.55
C LYS A 97 20.13 7.69 -6.20
N PRO A 98 20.45 6.81 -5.24
CA PRO A 98 19.69 5.56 -5.04
C PRO A 98 18.23 5.78 -4.65
N GLY A 99 17.91 6.90 -3.99
CA GLY A 99 16.56 7.30 -3.65
C GLY A 99 15.86 6.38 -2.64
N VAL A 100 14.56 6.62 -2.48
CA VAL A 100 13.70 5.90 -1.54
C VAL A 100 13.59 4.42 -1.89
N VAL A 101 13.52 4.08 -3.18
CA VAL A 101 13.39 2.69 -3.63
C VAL A 101 14.53 1.82 -3.09
N THR A 102 15.78 2.30 -3.19
CA THR A 102 16.94 1.55 -2.69
C THR A 102 16.92 1.47 -1.15
N ALA A 103 16.51 2.54 -0.46
CA ALA A 103 16.38 2.52 0.99
C ALA A 103 15.35 1.47 1.44
N ALA A 104 14.20 1.40 0.77
CA ALA A 104 13.16 0.42 1.03
C ALA A 104 13.66 -1.02 0.83
N LEU A 105 14.34 -1.30 -0.29
CA LEU A 105 14.80 -2.64 -0.63
C LEU A 105 15.93 -3.15 0.26
N ARG A 106 16.78 -2.24 0.79
CA ARG A 106 17.93 -2.58 1.65
C ARG A 106 17.62 -2.62 3.14
N SER A 107 16.52 -2.02 3.56
CA SER A 107 16.14 -1.96 4.98
C SER A 107 15.08 -3.02 5.33
N ASN A 108 14.77 -3.15 6.63
CA ASN A 108 13.77 -4.10 7.12
C ASN A 108 12.35 -3.51 7.22
N VAL A 109 12.05 -2.46 6.44
CA VAL A 109 10.71 -1.89 6.39
C VAL A 109 9.75 -2.76 5.59
N TYR A 110 8.46 -2.68 5.88
CA TYR A 110 7.43 -3.23 5.01
C TYR A 110 7.38 -2.42 3.71
N THR A 111 7.27 -3.12 2.59
CA THR A 111 7.31 -2.50 1.27
C THR A 111 6.02 -2.86 0.54
N GLU A 112 5.19 -1.86 0.32
CA GLU A 112 3.91 -2.03 -0.34
C GLU A 112 4.07 -1.99 -1.87
N MET A 113 3.30 -2.79 -2.60
CA MET A 113 3.31 -2.78 -4.06
C MET A 113 1.92 -3.00 -4.66
N ILE A 114 1.60 -2.20 -5.67
CA ILE A 114 0.41 -2.34 -6.52
C ILE A 114 0.76 -3.29 -7.68
N CYS A 115 0.31 -4.54 -7.60
CA CYS A 115 0.63 -5.56 -8.61
C CYS A 115 -0.50 -5.71 -9.63
N ASP A 116 -0.91 -4.62 -10.26
CA ASP A 116 -1.92 -4.57 -11.32
C ASP A 116 -1.35 -4.72 -12.73
N THR A 117 -0.02 -4.82 -12.89
CA THR A 117 0.73 -4.85 -14.16
C THR A 117 0.79 -3.52 -14.91
N ILE A 118 0.25 -2.46 -14.33
CA ILE A 118 0.18 -1.10 -14.89
C ILE A 118 1.07 -0.14 -14.11
N HIS A 119 0.87 -0.06 -12.78
CA HIS A 119 1.69 0.77 -11.88
C HIS A 119 3.13 0.27 -11.82
N VAL A 120 3.31 -1.05 -11.85
CA VAL A 120 4.63 -1.70 -11.80
C VAL A 120 4.69 -2.79 -12.87
N HIS A 121 5.75 -2.76 -13.68
CA HIS A 121 5.97 -3.80 -14.69
C HIS A 121 6.15 -5.18 -14.01
N PRO A 122 5.53 -6.25 -14.51
CA PRO A 122 5.54 -7.58 -13.87
C PRO A 122 6.93 -8.13 -13.57
N ALA A 123 7.93 -7.83 -14.38
CA ALA A 123 9.32 -8.24 -14.13
C ALA A 123 9.89 -7.73 -12.79
N MET A 124 9.29 -6.67 -12.22
CA MET A 124 9.72 -6.12 -10.94
C MET A 124 9.14 -6.87 -9.74
N PHE A 125 8.10 -7.68 -9.93
CA PHE A 125 7.47 -8.42 -8.82
C PHE A 125 8.46 -9.39 -8.19
N GLN A 126 9.08 -10.27 -9.01
CA GLN A 126 10.11 -11.20 -8.56
C GLN A 126 11.28 -10.47 -7.91
N PHE A 127 11.80 -9.42 -8.59
CA PHE A 127 12.93 -8.64 -8.11
C PHE A 127 12.70 -8.07 -6.70
N VAL A 128 11.55 -7.45 -6.46
CA VAL A 128 11.24 -6.88 -5.14
C VAL A 128 11.06 -7.96 -4.09
N MET A 129 10.38 -9.06 -4.42
CA MET A 129 10.20 -10.19 -3.50
C MET A 129 11.53 -10.88 -3.16
N ASP A 130 12.50 -10.91 -4.07
CA ASP A 130 13.83 -11.44 -3.81
C ASP A 130 14.69 -10.50 -2.93
N CYS A 131 14.50 -9.21 -3.07
CA CYS A 131 15.17 -8.21 -2.22
C CYS A 131 14.60 -8.15 -0.80
N LYS A 132 13.36 -8.57 -0.60
CA LYS A 132 12.67 -8.52 0.71
C LYS A 132 12.60 -9.91 1.32
N THR A 133 12.61 -9.97 2.64
CA THR A 133 12.23 -11.20 3.35
C THR A 133 10.75 -11.49 3.17
N ASN A 134 10.35 -12.76 3.26
CA ASN A 134 8.98 -13.23 3.00
C ASN A 134 7.89 -12.51 3.83
N ASP A 135 8.28 -11.85 4.92
CA ASP A 135 7.38 -11.16 5.84
C ASP A 135 7.40 -9.63 5.70
N ARG A 136 8.15 -9.07 4.74
CA ARG A 136 8.29 -7.61 4.53
C ARG A 136 7.71 -7.09 3.21
N PHE A 137 7.28 -7.96 2.33
CA PHE A 137 6.56 -7.58 1.13
C PHE A 137 5.06 -7.56 1.40
N VAL A 138 4.36 -6.50 0.96
CA VAL A 138 2.93 -6.27 1.18
C VAL A 138 2.24 -5.97 -0.14
N LEU A 139 1.21 -6.73 -0.47
CA LEU A 139 0.32 -6.43 -1.58
C LEU A 139 -0.75 -5.44 -1.13
N ILE A 140 -0.88 -4.37 -1.90
CA ILE A 140 -1.96 -3.39 -1.76
C ILE A 140 -2.69 -3.25 -3.09
N THR A 141 -3.89 -2.72 -3.03
CA THR A 141 -4.66 -2.40 -4.23
C THR A 141 -4.53 -0.96 -4.64
N ASP A 142 -4.42 -0.06 -3.68
CA ASP A 142 -4.57 1.39 -3.91
C ASP A 142 -5.83 1.68 -4.74
N CYS A 143 -6.90 0.93 -4.45
CA CYS A 143 -8.11 0.94 -5.26
C CYS A 143 -8.97 2.15 -4.93
N MET A 144 -9.24 2.96 -5.94
CA MET A 144 -10.15 4.08 -5.81
C MET A 144 -11.61 3.62 -5.77
N ARG A 145 -12.54 4.52 -5.42
CA ARG A 145 -13.96 4.18 -5.20
C ARG A 145 -14.70 3.55 -6.40
N ALA A 146 -14.16 3.65 -7.62
CA ALA A 146 -14.74 3.00 -8.79
C ALA A 146 -14.28 1.56 -8.98
N GLY A 147 -13.48 0.99 -8.08
CA GLY A 147 -13.10 -0.42 -8.14
C GLY A 147 -14.32 -1.32 -8.09
N GLY A 148 -14.45 -2.20 -9.08
CA GLY A 148 -15.62 -3.07 -9.23
C GLY A 148 -16.87 -2.40 -9.82
N MET A 149 -16.78 -1.12 -10.19
CA MET A 149 -17.85 -0.39 -10.87
C MET A 149 -17.72 -0.50 -12.40
N PRO A 150 -18.79 -0.20 -13.17
CA PRO A 150 -18.69 -0.12 -14.64
C PRO A 150 -17.63 0.89 -15.11
N GLN A 151 -17.17 0.72 -16.36
CA GLN A 151 -16.34 1.75 -17.02
C GLN A 151 -17.11 3.06 -17.14
N GLY A 152 -16.42 4.19 -16.99
CA GLY A 152 -17.05 5.50 -17.08
C GLY A 152 -16.28 6.61 -16.38
N GLU A 153 -16.95 7.72 -16.18
CA GLU A 153 -16.40 8.88 -15.48
C GLU A 153 -16.76 8.84 -14.00
N TYR A 154 -15.75 9.09 -13.16
CA TYR A 154 -15.85 9.14 -11.70
C TYR A 154 -15.11 10.35 -11.16
N THR A 155 -15.01 10.44 -9.84
CA THR A 155 -14.19 11.48 -9.19
C THR A 155 -13.32 10.86 -8.10
N LEU A 156 -12.14 11.44 -7.89
CA LEU A 156 -11.27 11.23 -6.73
C LEU A 156 -11.09 12.59 -6.06
N GLY A 157 -11.75 12.81 -4.91
CA GLY A 157 -11.97 14.18 -4.43
C GLY A 157 -12.77 14.97 -5.47
N GLU A 158 -12.24 16.14 -5.88
CA GLU A 158 -12.80 16.98 -6.94
C GLU A 158 -12.23 16.65 -8.34
N LEU A 159 -11.18 15.82 -8.41
CA LEU A 159 -10.53 15.46 -9.66
C LEU A 159 -11.39 14.49 -10.48
N LYS A 160 -11.55 14.80 -11.77
CA LYS A 160 -12.23 13.90 -12.72
C LYS A 160 -11.33 12.72 -13.05
N VAL A 161 -11.89 11.51 -12.98
CA VAL A 161 -11.20 10.25 -13.28
C VAL A 161 -11.98 9.50 -14.35
N VAL A 162 -11.29 9.06 -15.38
CA VAL A 162 -11.82 8.15 -16.39
C VAL A 162 -11.37 6.72 -16.05
N VAL A 163 -12.33 5.83 -15.93
CA VAL A 163 -12.10 4.40 -15.66
C VAL A 163 -12.37 3.62 -16.94
N ASP A 164 -11.33 2.93 -17.42
CA ASP A 164 -11.42 1.97 -18.50
C ASP A 164 -11.43 0.52 -17.98
N GLN A 165 -11.21 -0.45 -18.85
CA GLN A 165 -11.19 -1.87 -18.49
C GLN A 165 -10.06 -2.23 -17.49
N ASN A 166 -8.97 -1.47 -17.47
CA ASN A 166 -7.74 -1.85 -16.82
C ASN A 166 -7.23 -0.81 -15.80
N SER A 167 -7.61 0.47 -15.93
CA SER A 167 -7.02 1.58 -15.19
C SER A 167 -8.01 2.67 -14.83
N ALA A 168 -7.63 3.48 -13.85
CA ALA A 168 -8.24 4.75 -13.49
C ALA A 168 -7.23 5.87 -13.72
N ARG A 169 -7.60 6.90 -14.50
CA ARG A 169 -6.69 7.98 -14.87
C ARG A 169 -7.36 9.34 -14.79
N LEU A 170 -6.59 10.35 -14.39
CA LEU A 170 -6.96 11.74 -14.56
C LEU A 170 -7.02 12.09 -16.06
N THR A 171 -7.60 13.23 -16.38
CA THR A 171 -7.73 13.72 -17.76
C THR A 171 -6.40 14.00 -18.46
N ASP A 172 -5.32 14.21 -17.70
CA ASP A 172 -3.95 14.38 -18.18
C ASP A 172 -3.18 13.06 -18.37
N GLY A 173 -3.82 11.92 -18.07
CA GLY A 173 -3.25 10.58 -18.19
C GLY A 173 -2.57 10.05 -16.91
N THR A 174 -2.45 10.86 -15.85
CA THR A 174 -1.90 10.44 -14.56
C THR A 174 -2.74 9.31 -13.97
N LEU A 175 -2.11 8.25 -13.45
CA LEU A 175 -2.81 7.20 -12.73
C LEU A 175 -3.45 7.78 -11.44
N ALA A 176 -4.69 7.42 -11.17
CA ALA A 176 -5.50 7.93 -10.07
C ALA A 176 -5.94 6.78 -9.16
N GLY A 177 -4.98 6.23 -8.42
CA GLY A 177 -5.13 4.95 -7.77
C GLY A 177 -5.38 3.84 -8.78
N SER A 178 -5.89 2.71 -8.33
CA SER A 178 -6.17 1.56 -9.18
C SER A 178 -7.66 1.18 -9.19
N ILE A 179 -7.99 0.17 -10.01
CA ILE A 179 -9.25 -0.60 -9.94
C ILE A 179 -8.96 -2.07 -9.59
N LEU A 180 -7.77 -2.34 -9.07
CA LEU A 180 -7.29 -3.67 -8.73
C LEU A 180 -8.06 -4.22 -7.52
N SER A 181 -8.45 -5.49 -7.59
CA SER A 181 -8.86 -6.25 -6.40
C SER A 181 -7.71 -7.12 -5.89
N LEU A 182 -7.69 -7.39 -4.58
CA LEU A 182 -6.55 -8.06 -3.94
C LEU A 182 -6.35 -9.50 -4.44
N ASN A 183 -7.43 -10.23 -4.76
CA ASN A 183 -7.35 -11.56 -5.38
C ASN A 183 -6.70 -11.50 -6.77
N ARG A 184 -6.93 -10.43 -7.55
CA ARG A 184 -6.26 -10.21 -8.84
C ARG A 184 -4.80 -9.86 -8.66
N ALA A 185 -4.44 -9.08 -7.63
CA ALA A 185 -3.04 -8.84 -7.28
C ALA A 185 -2.29 -10.16 -7.02
N ILE A 186 -2.88 -11.05 -6.20
CA ILE A 186 -2.33 -12.40 -5.93
C ILE A 186 -2.18 -13.20 -7.24
N ALA A 187 -3.21 -13.20 -8.11
CA ALA A 187 -3.15 -13.90 -9.40
C ALA A 187 -2.02 -13.37 -10.29
N ASN A 188 -1.87 -12.04 -10.37
CA ASN A 188 -0.82 -11.40 -11.16
C ASN A 188 0.58 -11.74 -10.66
N VAL A 189 0.81 -11.72 -9.34
CA VAL A 189 2.11 -12.11 -8.75
C VAL A 189 2.38 -13.60 -9.00
N ARG A 190 1.40 -14.48 -8.81
CA ARG A 190 1.52 -15.92 -9.08
C ARG A 190 1.90 -16.21 -10.53
N ALA A 191 1.34 -15.46 -11.48
CA ALA A 191 1.60 -15.65 -12.91
C ALA A 191 2.98 -15.14 -13.36
N ASN A 192 3.61 -14.24 -12.59
CA ASN A 192 4.83 -13.53 -12.98
C ASN A 192 6.01 -13.75 -12.02
N THR A 193 5.91 -14.69 -11.07
CA THR A 193 6.99 -15.04 -10.15
C THR A 193 7.07 -16.56 -9.94
N ASP A 194 8.19 -17.03 -9.43
CA ASP A 194 8.38 -18.42 -8.99
C ASP A 194 8.05 -18.63 -7.50
N LYS A 195 7.52 -17.61 -6.85
CA LYS A 195 7.21 -17.64 -5.41
C LYS A 195 6.07 -18.62 -5.10
N PRO A 196 6.18 -19.39 -4.02
CA PRO A 196 5.12 -20.30 -3.63
C PRO A 196 3.87 -19.54 -3.22
N LEU A 197 2.68 -20.11 -3.48
CA LEU A 197 1.40 -19.43 -3.25
C LEU A 197 1.23 -18.94 -1.80
N TRP A 198 1.73 -19.69 -0.81
CA TRP A 198 1.63 -19.29 0.60
C TRP A 198 2.39 -17.98 0.90
N GLU A 199 3.51 -17.73 0.25
CA GLU A 199 4.29 -16.50 0.40
C GLU A 199 3.53 -15.32 -0.20
N ILE A 200 2.95 -15.51 -1.40
CA ILE A 200 2.13 -14.48 -2.07
C ILE A 200 0.87 -14.18 -1.25
N VAL A 201 0.21 -15.20 -0.69
CA VAL A 201 -0.97 -15.01 0.17
C VAL A 201 -0.60 -14.30 1.46
N ASN A 202 0.54 -14.62 2.07
CA ASN A 202 1.02 -13.90 3.26
C ASN A 202 1.24 -12.41 2.98
N ALA A 203 1.70 -12.05 1.78
CA ALA A 203 1.85 -10.65 1.38
C ALA A 203 0.52 -9.87 1.35
N ALA A 204 -0.60 -10.56 1.19
CA ALA A 204 -1.95 -9.99 1.19
C ALA A 204 -2.69 -10.16 2.53
N THR A 205 -2.14 -10.87 3.50
CA THR A 205 -2.82 -11.24 4.75
C THR A 205 -1.98 -10.99 5.99
N LEU A 206 -1.06 -11.89 6.31
CA LEU A 206 -0.27 -11.84 7.55
C LEU A 206 0.75 -10.69 7.57
N ASN A 207 1.37 -10.39 6.42
CA ASN A 207 2.37 -9.31 6.37
C ASN A 207 1.75 -7.93 6.63
N PRO A 208 0.65 -7.51 5.97
CA PRO A 208 -0.01 -6.26 6.31
C PRO A 208 -0.57 -6.26 7.74
N ALA A 209 -1.05 -7.39 8.27
CA ALA A 209 -1.47 -7.48 9.66
C ALA A 209 -0.30 -7.22 10.63
N ARG A 210 0.89 -7.77 10.35
CA ARG A 210 2.12 -7.50 11.12
C ARG A 210 2.57 -6.05 10.99
N ALA A 211 2.51 -5.50 9.77
CA ALA A 211 2.86 -4.11 9.51
C ALA A 211 2.04 -3.13 10.37
N LEU A 212 0.78 -3.46 10.64
CA LEU A 212 -0.13 -2.69 11.49
C LEU A 212 -0.13 -3.13 12.98
N GLY A 213 0.63 -4.19 13.34
CA GLY A 213 0.61 -4.74 14.71
C GLY A 213 -0.69 -5.46 15.07
N MET A 214 -1.41 -6.01 14.07
CA MET A 214 -2.71 -6.66 14.23
C MET A 214 -2.68 -8.18 14.01
N GLN A 215 -1.50 -8.79 13.89
CA GLN A 215 -1.31 -10.21 13.56
C GLN A 215 -1.93 -11.20 14.57
N ASP A 216 -2.25 -10.73 15.76
CA ASP A 216 -2.91 -11.55 16.78
C ASP A 216 -4.44 -11.59 16.63
N ARG A 217 -4.98 -10.75 15.74
CA ARG A 217 -6.42 -10.63 15.48
C ARG A 217 -6.81 -11.01 14.06
N ILE A 218 -5.97 -10.70 13.06
CA ILE A 218 -6.26 -10.88 11.64
C ILE A 218 -5.04 -11.42 10.87
N GLY A 219 -5.26 -11.85 9.63
CA GLY A 219 -4.21 -12.22 8.68
C GLY A 219 -3.77 -13.67 8.73
N SER A 220 -4.35 -14.50 9.61
CA SER A 220 -4.04 -15.94 9.66
C SER A 220 -5.23 -16.78 10.11
N LEU A 221 -5.28 -18.03 9.64
CA LEU A 221 -6.25 -19.06 10.05
C LEU A 221 -5.78 -19.73 11.35
N ARG A 222 -5.86 -19.01 12.46
CA ARG A 222 -5.41 -19.46 13.77
C ARG A 222 -6.50 -19.23 14.81
N ALA A 223 -6.64 -20.15 15.76
CA ALA A 223 -7.54 -19.97 16.91
C ALA A 223 -7.22 -18.66 17.64
N GLY A 224 -8.23 -17.85 17.91
CA GLY A 224 -8.11 -16.52 18.52
C GLY A 224 -8.09 -15.38 17.52
N CYS A 225 -7.88 -15.64 16.22
CA CYS A 225 -8.06 -14.62 15.17
C CYS A 225 -9.54 -14.51 14.76
N ASN A 226 -9.89 -13.37 14.17
CA ASN A 226 -11.21 -13.17 13.58
C ASN A 226 -11.47 -14.23 12.50
N ALA A 227 -12.70 -14.67 12.40
CA ALA A 227 -13.13 -15.63 11.38
C ALA A 227 -13.44 -14.92 10.04
N ASP A 228 -12.41 -14.27 9.48
CA ASP A 228 -12.45 -13.55 8.22
C ASP A 228 -11.76 -14.38 7.14
N PHE A 229 -12.51 -14.94 6.19
CA PHE A 229 -12.00 -15.83 5.17
C PHE A 229 -12.44 -15.42 3.78
N ALA A 230 -11.55 -15.61 2.81
CA ALA A 230 -11.89 -15.59 1.40
C ALA A 230 -11.52 -16.94 0.77
N VAL A 231 -12.47 -17.56 0.09
CA VAL A 231 -12.29 -18.84 -0.61
C VAL A 231 -12.24 -18.56 -2.11
N PHE A 232 -11.24 -19.10 -2.76
CA PHE A 232 -10.99 -18.90 -4.18
C PHE A 232 -10.89 -20.23 -4.93
N ASP A 233 -11.19 -20.21 -6.22
CA ASP A 233 -10.80 -21.26 -7.14
C ASP A 233 -9.31 -21.14 -7.55
N ASP A 234 -8.81 -22.10 -8.34
CA ASP A 234 -7.41 -22.10 -8.80
C ASP A 234 -7.04 -20.89 -9.67
N ARG A 235 -8.01 -20.16 -10.19
CA ARG A 235 -7.83 -18.92 -10.97
C ARG A 235 -7.99 -17.66 -10.13
N MET A 236 -8.05 -17.82 -8.80
CA MET A 236 -8.25 -16.74 -7.84
C MET A 236 -9.59 -15.99 -8.00
N ASN A 237 -10.62 -16.64 -8.58
CA ASN A 237 -11.97 -16.10 -8.53
C ASN A 237 -12.59 -16.38 -7.17
N THR A 238 -13.24 -15.38 -6.58
CA THR A 238 -13.86 -15.50 -5.26
C THR A 238 -15.07 -16.43 -5.33
N LEU A 239 -15.07 -17.48 -4.52
CA LEU A 239 -16.19 -18.42 -4.35
C LEU A 239 -17.02 -18.07 -3.12
N MET A 240 -16.37 -17.62 -2.04
CA MET A 240 -17.04 -17.28 -0.79
C MET A 240 -16.21 -16.27 0.00
N THR A 241 -16.90 -15.39 0.73
CA THR A 241 -16.27 -14.49 1.71
C THR A 241 -17.03 -14.56 3.03
N LEU A 242 -16.29 -14.69 4.13
CA LEU A 242 -16.81 -14.64 5.49
C LEU A 242 -16.19 -13.45 6.22
N VAL A 243 -16.99 -12.76 7.02
CA VAL A 243 -16.57 -11.71 7.93
C VAL A 243 -17.16 -12.02 9.30
N ASP A 244 -16.32 -12.05 10.33
CA ASP A 244 -16.71 -12.46 11.69
C ASP A 244 -17.50 -13.80 11.73
N GLY A 245 -17.07 -14.76 10.90
CA GLY A 245 -17.72 -16.07 10.79
C GLY A 245 -19.05 -16.08 10.02
N ARG A 246 -19.50 -14.95 9.50
CA ARG A 246 -20.74 -14.85 8.71
C ARG A 246 -20.42 -14.83 7.22
N ILE A 247 -21.12 -15.65 6.44
CA ILE A 247 -21.01 -15.61 4.98
C ILE A 247 -21.64 -14.31 4.47
N VAL A 248 -20.80 -13.41 3.93
CA VAL A 248 -21.24 -12.12 3.34
C VAL A 248 -21.32 -12.20 1.82
N TYR A 249 -20.65 -13.16 1.21
CA TYR A 249 -20.70 -13.43 -0.23
C TYR A 249 -20.57 -14.92 -0.48
N ARG A 250 -21.36 -15.44 -1.41
CA ARG A 250 -21.24 -16.79 -1.98
C ARG A 250 -21.58 -16.71 -3.46
N LYS A 251 -20.67 -17.21 -4.28
CA LYS A 251 -20.93 -17.36 -5.72
C LYS A 251 -22.07 -18.34 -5.94
N GLU A 252 -23.10 -17.94 -6.67
CA GLU A 252 -24.16 -18.84 -7.08
C GLU A 252 -23.61 -19.89 -8.05
N GLU A 253 -23.93 -21.15 -7.82
CA GLU A 253 -23.70 -22.20 -8.81
C GLU A 253 -24.70 -21.99 -9.94
N ASN A 254 -24.20 -21.69 -11.15
CA ASN A 254 -25.05 -21.73 -12.33
C ASN A 254 -25.58 -23.16 -12.47
N ARG A 255 -26.86 -23.31 -12.17
CA ARG A 255 -27.60 -24.55 -12.44
C ARG A 255 -27.80 -24.78 -13.94
#